data_d8e470293076fbec0bca7d77b2cc38aa
#
_entry.id   d8e470293076fbec0bca7d77b2cc38aa
#
_cell.length_a   1.000
_cell.length_b   1.000
_cell.length_c   1.000
_cell.angle_alpha   90.00
_cell.angle_beta   90.00
_cell.angle_gamma   90.00
#
_symmetry.space_group_name_H-M   'P 1'
#
loop_
_entity.id
_entity.type
_entity.pdbx_description
1 polymer ?
#
loop_
_entity_poly.entity_id
_entity_poly.type
_entity_poly.pdbx_seq_one_letter_code
_entity_poly.pdbx_strand_id
1 'polypeptide(L)'
;MSGTSSMIVTGLTAAALATVGFLGHQAAANVPPGLRHPASGAAAAVRQALPDKDRPTALPVRSGTGKRVVYSLKGDRVWLVEAGDKVSRTFGVSPGTVDPARGTYRVTSRSGAVTGSDGVPVEHVVRFTGVDGTGIGFSAAVDGSAPVLDPQGRTGGIRETRADGAAMWKFATIGRTVVVVP
;
A
#
# COMPACT_ATOMS: atom_id res chain seq x y z
N MET A 1 51.52 -13.53 12.38
CA MET A 1 50.73 -14.57 13.05
C MET A 1 49.24 -14.24 12.88
N SER A 2 48.65 -14.56 11.74
CA SER A 2 47.26 -14.25 11.43
C SER A 2 46.66 -15.35 10.57
N GLY A 3 46.29 -16.47 11.15
CA GLY A 3 45.81 -17.62 10.39
C GLY A 3 44.73 -18.47 11.07
N THR A 4 44.53 -18.33 12.38
CA THR A 4 43.69 -19.25 13.14
C THR A 4 42.24 -18.81 13.31
N SER A 5 41.95 -17.51 13.26
CA SER A 5 40.59 -16.96 13.47
C SER A 5 39.67 -17.15 12.27
N SER A 6 40.22 -17.17 11.02
CA SER A 6 39.40 -17.30 9.81
C SER A 6 38.85 -18.71 9.61
N MET A 7 39.60 -19.74 10.01
CA MET A 7 39.14 -21.15 9.88
C MET A 7 38.03 -21.50 10.87
N ILE A 8 38.02 -20.89 12.05
CA ILE A 8 36.98 -21.14 13.07
C ILE A 8 35.62 -20.55 12.62
N VAL A 9 35.62 -19.38 12.03
CA VAL A 9 34.37 -18.72 11.55
C VAL A 9 33.77 -19.51 10.39
N THR A 10 34.57 -19.99 9.45
CA THR A 10 34.09 -20.78 8.32
C THR A 10 33.51 -22.13 8.75
N GLY A 11 34.11 -22.79 9.74
CA GLY A 11 33.63 -24.07 10.29
C GLY A 11 32.29 -23.93 11.02
N LEU A 12 32.07 -22.85 11.78
CA LEU A 12 30.84 -22.60 12.52
C LEU A 12 29.66 -22.23 11.56
N THR A 13 29.91 -21.52 10.51
CA THR A 13 28.88 -21.16 9.52
C THR A 13 28.43 -22.40 8.73
N ALA A 14 29.34 -23.27 8.35
CA ALA A 14 29.02 -24.53 7.66
C ALA A 14 28.21 -25.50 8.54
N ALA A 15 28.51 -25.57 9.81
CA ALA A 15 27.76 -26.40 10.76
C ALA A 15 26.33 -25.87 10.99
N ALA A 16 26.15 -24.56 11.07
CA ALA A 16 24.82 -23.94 11.23
C ALA A 16 23.93 -24.18 10.01
N LEU A 17 24.44 -24.08 8.79
CA LEU A 17 23.69 -24.35 7.58
C LEU A 17 23.33 -25.84 7.43
N ALA A 18 24.20 -26.76 7.84
CA ALA A 18 23.92 -28.20 7.82
C ALA A 18 22.80 -28.57 8.80
N THR A 19 22.76 -27.98 10.00
CA THR A 19 21.70 -28.22 11.00
C THR A 19 20.35 -27.69 10.55
N VAL A 20 20.30 -26.51 9.95
CA VAL A 20 19.04 -25.94 9.42
C VAL A 20 18.51 -26.78 8.25
N GLY A 21 19.38 -27.23 7.35
CA GLY A 21 18.99 -28.07 6.23
C GLY A 21 18.48 -29.45 6.70
N PHE A 22 19.10 -30.03 7.72
CA PHE A 22 18.69 -31.34 8.30
C PHE A 22 17.34 -31.25 9.01
N LEU A 23 17.10 -30.17 9.78
CA LEU A 23 15.82 -29.97 10.46
C LEU A 23 14.69 -29.70 9.46
N GLY A 24 14.96 -29.00 8.39
CA GLY A 24 13.99 -28.77 7.30
C GLY A 24 13.61 -30.07 6.59
N HIS A 25 14.59 -30.96 6.37
CA HIS A 25 14.34 -32.29 5.78
C HIS A 25 13.54 -33.22 6.72
N GLN A 26 13.82 -33.23 8.00
CA GLN A 26 13.05 -33.98 8.99
C GLN A 26 11.60 -33.48 9.14
N ALA A 27 11.38 -32.16 9.09
CA ALA A 27 10.04 -31.61 9.14
C ALA A 27 9.17 -32.03 7.93
N ALA A 28 9.78 -32.17 6.76
CA ALA A 28 9.10 -32.67 5.56
C ALA A 28 8.82 -34.19 5.60
N ALA A 29 9.65 -34.98 6.28
CA ALA A 29 9.50 -36.41 6.38
C ALA A 29 8.41 -36.86 7.36
N ASN A 30 8.10 -36.05 8.37
CA ASN A 30 7.14 -36.37 9.44
C ASN A 30 5.71 -35.86 9.22
N VAL A 31 5.37 -35.42 8.01
CA VAL A 31 3.99 -35.00 7.67
C VAL A 31 3.12 -36.25 7.46
N PRO A 32 2.03 -36.45 8.23
CA PRO A 32 1.11 -37.57 8.04
C PRO A 32 0.57 -37.64 6.59
N PRO A 33 0.33 -38.88 6.06
CA PRO A 33 -0.06 -39.07 4.65
C PRO A 33 -1.30 -38.25 4.21
N GLY A 34 -2.21 -37.94 5.13
CA GLY A 34 -3.43 -37.17 4.87
C GLY A 34 -3.22 -35.65 4.66
N LEU A 35 -2.02 -35.11 4.95
CA LEU A 35 -1.68 -33.71 4.77
C LEU A 35 -0.72 -33.45 3.59
N ARG A 36 -0.34 -34.50 2.89
CA ARG A 36 0.45 -34.39 1.66
C ARG A 36 -0.46 -34.11 0.48
N HIS A 37 -0.99 -32.89 0.39
CA HIS A 37 -1.64 -32.44 -0.84
C HIS A 37 -0.57 -31.85 -1.77
N PRO A 38 -0.64 -32.08 -3.10
CA PRO A 38 0.27 -31.45 -4.04
C PRO A 38 0.06 -29.93 -4.01
N ALA A 39 1.07 -29.22 -3.54
CA ALA A 39 1.02 -27.79 -3.21
C ALA A 39 0.75 -26.83 -4.37
N SER A 40 0.67 -27.32 -5.62
CA SER A 40 0.51 -26.42 -6.78
C SER A 40 -0.94 -26.00 -7.07
N GLY A 41 -1.94 -26.82 -6.74
CA GLY A 41 -3.34 -26.48 -7.05
C GLY A 41 -4.04 -25.70 -5.93
N ALA A 42 -3.81 -26.08 -4.66
CA ALA A 42 -4.45 -25.45 -3.52
C ALA A 42 -3.93 -24.02 -3.26
N ALA A 43 -2.63 -23.77 -3.48
CA ALA A 43 -2.05 -22.43 -3.35
C ALA A 43 -2.58 -21.44 -4.42
N ALA A 44 -2.88 -21.91 -5.63
CA ALA A 44 -3.48 -21.10 -6.67
C ALA A 44 -4.97 -20.82 -6.39
N ALA A 45 -5.72 -21.83 -5.91
CA ALA A 45 -7.14 -21.67 -5.57
C ALA A 45 -7.34 -20.77 -4.33
N VAL A 46 -6.49 -20.90 -3.31
CA VAL A 46 -6.53 -20.03 -2.12
C VAL A 46 -6.16 -18.58 -2.49
N ARG A 47 -5.22 -18.37 -3.42
CA ARG A 47 -4.90 -17.02 -3.91
C ARG A 47 -6.07 -16.35 -4.65
N GLN A 48 -6.96 -17.11 -5.27
CA GLN A 48 -8.16 -16.58 -5.93
C GLN A 48 -9.32 -16.28 -4.96
N ALA A 49 -9.32 -16.90 -3.78
CA ALA A 49 -10.39 -16.76 -2.78
C ALA A 49 -10.12 -15.70 -1.70
N LEU A 50 -8.90 -15.13 -1.64
CA LEU A 50 -8.58 -14.07 -0.67
C LEU A 50 -9.24 -12.75 -1.11
N PRO A 51 -9.89 -11.99 -0.19
CA PRO A 51 -10.38 -10.65 -0.45
C PRO A 51 -9.26 -9.75 -0.99
N ASP A 52 -9.60 -8.73 -1.79
CA ASP A 52 -8.64 -7.77 -2.38
C ASP A 52 -7.70 -7.12 -1.34
N LYS A 53 -8.09 -7.09 -0.07
CA LYS A 53 -7.25 -6.64 1.06
C LYS A 53 -5.95 -7.43 1.19
N ASP A 54 -5.97 -8.71 0.85
CA ASP A 54 -4.82 -9.62 0.98
C ASP A 54 -4.00 -9.74 -0.31
N ARG A 55 -4.38 -9.01 -1.37
CA ARG A 55 -3.64 -8.84 -2.62
C ARG A 55 -3.21 -7.39 -2.82
N PRO A 56 -2.23 -6.91 -2.08
CA PRO A 56 -1.90 -5.48 -2.04
C PRO A 56 -1.45 -4.89 -3.38
N THR A 57 -1.15 -5.72 -4.37
CA THR A 57 -0.70 -5.28 -5.70
C THR A 57 -1.74 -5.45 -6.79
N ALA A 58 -2.83 -6.19 -6.54
CA ALA A 58 -3.88 -6.40 -7.53
C ALA A 58 -4.67 -5.11 -7.73
N LEU A 59 -4.75 -4.65 -8.98
CA LEU A 59 -5.55 -3.48 -9.34
C LEU A 59 -7.05 -3.84 -9.23
N PRO A 60 -7.86 -3.03 -8.53
CA PRO A 60 -9.28 -3.29 -8.39
C PRO A 60 -10.00 -3.38 -9.75
N VAL A 61 -10.94 -4.31 -9.88
CA VAL A 61 -11.81 -4.40 -11.06
C VAL A 61 -12.60 -3.09 -11.22
N ARG A 62 -12.86 -2.71 -12.48
CA ARG A 62 -13.58 -1.48 -12.85
C ARG A 62 -12.88 -0.18 -12.39
N SER A 63 -11.57 -0.21 -12.25
CA SER A 63 -10.78 0.98 -11.92
C SER A 63 -10.41 1.86 -13.14
N GLY A 64 -11.04 1.65 -14.29
CA GLY A 64 -10.78 2.40 -15.53
C GLY A 64 -9.52 1.94 -16.26
N THR A 65 -9.05 2.74 -17.23
CA THR A 65 -7.89 2.46 -18.07
C THR A 65 -6.95 3.67 -18.16
N GLY A 66 -5.73 3.44 -18.60
CA GLY A 66 -4.74 4.49 -18.81
C GLY A 66 -4.10 5.02 -17.51
N LYS A 67 -3.34 6.10 -17.64
CA LYS A 67 -2.58 6.67 -16.51
C LYS A 67 -3.50 7.36 -15.51
N ARG A 68 -3.58 6.85 -14.29
CA ARG A 68 -4.53 7.28 -13.26
C ARG A 68 -4.08 6.94 -11.84
N VAL A 69 -4.67 7.63 -10.87
CA VAL A 69 -4.69 7.22 -9.46
C VAL A 69 -5.95 6.39 -9.24
N VAL A 70 -5.86 5.27 -8.56
CA VAL A 70 -7.02 4.48 -8.11
C VAL A 70 -7.04 4.50 -6.59
N TYR A 71 -8.19 4.80 -6.00
CA TYR A 71 -8.40 4.79 -4.56
C TYR A 71 -9.56 3.86 -4.20
N SER A 72 -9.30 2.87 -3.35
CA SER A 72 -10.31 1.97 -2.80
C SER A 72 -10.75 2.45 -1.42
N LEU A 73 -12.05 2.72 -1.28
CA LEU A 73 -12.67 3.11 -0.02
C LEU A 73 -12.64 1.98 1.02
N LYS A 74 -12.94 0.75 0.59
CA LYS A 74 -12.94 -0.41 1.51
C LYS A 74 -11.54 -0.90 1.88
N GLY A 75 -10.60 -0.69 0.98
CA GLY A 75 -9.24 -1.17 1.16
C GLY A 75 -8.33 -0.16 1.83
N ASP A 76 -8.77 1.10 1.98
CA ASP A 76 -7.94 2.23 2.41
C ASP A 76 -6.60 2.23 1.68
N ARG A 77 -6.65 2.11 0.35
CA ARG A 77 -5.48 1.85 -0.48
C ARG A 77 -5.49 2.63 -1.78
N VAL A 78 -4.31 3.02 -2.18
CA VAL A 78 -4.07 3.74 -3.43
C VAL A 78 -3.18 2.92 -4.36
N TRP A 79 -3.43 3.01 -5.66
CA TRP A 79 -2.56 2.55 -6.75
C TRP A 79 -2.23 3.72 -7.67
N LEU A 80 -0.96 3.90 -7.97
CA LEU A 80 -0.48 4.76 -9.04
C LEU A 80 -0.30 3.89 -10.29
N VAL A 81 -1.12 4.13 -11.29
CA VAL A 81 -1.22 3.28 -12.49
C VAL A 81 -0.72 4.06 -13.69
N GLU A 82 0.33 3.57 -14.34
CA GLU A 82 0.89 4.12 -15.58
C GLU A 82 0.05 3.75 -16.81
N ALA A 83 0.42 4.29 -17.96
CA ALA A 83 -0.15 3.88 -19.23
C ALA A 83 0.01 2.36 -19.42
N GLY A 84 -1.00 1.70 -20.05
CA GLY A 84 -1.01 0.24 -20.22
C GLY A 84 -1.33 -0.53 -18.94
N ASP A 85 -1.98 0.13 -17.96
CA ASP A 85 -2.47 -0.47 -16.71
C ASP A 85 -1.39 -1.07 -15.80
N LYS A 86 -0.13 -0.66 -15.98
CA LYS A 86 0.97 -1.06 -15.13
C LYS A 86 0.92 -0.30 -13.80
N VAL A 87 0.79 -1.02 -12.69
CA VAL A 87 0.92 -0.45 -11.35
C VAL A 87 2.38 -0.10 -11.08
N SER A 88 2.68 1.18 -10.88
CA SER A 88 4.02 1.66 -10.53
C SER A 88 4.25 1.71 -9.02
N ARG A 89 3.17 1.92 -8.24
CA ARG A 89 3.21 1.94 -6.78
C ARG A 89 1.83 1.65 -6.20
N THR A 90 1.78 0.99 -5.04
CA THR A 90 0.57 0.84 -4.22
C THR A 90 0.93 0.98 -2.75
N PHE A 91 0.04 1.60 -1.96
CA PHE A 91 0.24 1.87 -0.54
C PHE A 91 -1.08 2.05 0.19
N GLY A 92 -1.06 1.81 1.51
CA GLY A 92 -2.18 2.08 2.40
C GLY A 92 -2.29 3.57 2.71
N VAL A 93 -3.50 4.02 3.00
CA VAL A 93 -3.81 5.40 3.40
C VAL A 93 -4.73 5.42 4.62
N SER A 94 -4.80 6.56 5.30
CA SER A 94 -5.75 6.80 6.38
C SER A 94 -6.74 7.86 5.92
N PRO A 95 -7.99 7.48 5.58
CA PRO A 95 -9.01 8.43 5.16
C PRO A 95 -9.47 9.33 6.32
N GLY A 96 -10.01 10.48 5.98
CA GLY A 96 -10.72 11.36 6.91
C GLY A 96 -12.13 10.84 7.23
N THR A 97 -12.93 11.71 7.86
CA THR A 97 -14.32 11.39 8.24
C THR A 97 -15.32 11.56 7.10
N VAL A 98 -14.91 12.17 5.99
CA VAL A 98 -15.75 12.42 4.81
C VAL A 98 -15.15 11.72 3.60
N ASP A 99 -15.85 10.69 3.12
CA ASP A 99 -15.44 9.94 1.94
C ASP A 99 -15.96 10.57 0.64
N PRO A 100 -15.20 10.48 -0.46
CA PRO A 100 -15.72 10.81 -1.78
C PRO A 100 -16.71 9.74 -2.26
N ALA A 101 -17.68 10.12 -3.07
CA ALA A 101 -18.51 9.15 -3.78
C ALA A 101 -17.65 8.33 -4.76
N ARG A 102 -18.07 7.10 -5.06
CA ARG A 102 -17.45 6.29 -6.11
C ARG A 102 -17.60 6.99 -7.45
N GLY A 103 -16.55 6.99 -8.25
CA GLY A 103 -16.60 7.67 -9.54
C GLY A 103 -15.23 7.99 -10.12
N THR A 104 -15.25 8.72 -11.20
CA THR A 104 -14.04 9.20 -11.88
C THR A 104 -13.95 10.71 -11.75
N TYR A 105 -12.84 11.17 -11.24
CA TYR A 105 -12.53 12.57 -10.97
C TYR A 105 -11.25 12.99 -11.67
N ARG A 106 -10.91 14.27 -11.54
CA ARG A 106 -9.62 14.81 -11.96
C ARG A 106 -9.01 15.63 -10.84
N VAL A 107 -7.69 15.63 -10.76
CA VAL A 107 -6.97 16.54 -9.86
C VAL A 107 -7.30 17.98 -10.26
N THR A 108 -7.89 18.73 -9.33
CA THR A 108 -8.35 20.12 -9.54
C THR A 108 -7.37 21.15 -9.01
N SER A 109 -6.70 20.83 -7.90
CA SER A 109 -5.71 21.74 -7.31
C SER A 109 -4.62 20.99 -6.57
N ARG A 110 -3.49 21.68 -6.38
CA ARG A 110 -2.33 21.17 -5.65
C ARG A 110 -1.76 22.26 -4.75
N SER A 111 -1.29 21.87 -3.56
CA SER A 111 -0.62 22.78 -2.62
C SER A 111 0.60 22.09 -2.03
N GLY A 112 1.76 22.76 -2.06
CA GLY A 112 3.01 22.20 -1.54
C GLY A 112 2.94 21.96 -0.03
N ALA A 113 2.44 22.95 0.72
CA ALA A 113 2.22 22.88 2.16
C ALA A 113 1.02 23.75 2.55
N VAL A 114 0.18 23.24 3.45
CA VAL A 114 -0.96 23.98 4.06
C VAL A 114 -1.24 23.42 5.45
N THR A 115 -2.08 24.09 6.22
CA THR A 115 -2.72 23.51 7.40
C THR A 115 -3.91 22.67 6.96
N GLY A 116 -3.99 21.42 7.38
CA GLY A 116 -5.12 20.52 7.14
C GLY A 116 -6.37 20.99 7.87
N SER A 117 -7.53 20.45 7.50
CA SER A 117 -8.81 20.70 8.19
C SER A 117 -8.83 20.17 9.63
N ASP A 118 -7.93 19.27 9.96
CA ASP A 118 -7.64 18.74 11.29
C ASP A 118 -6.61 19.57 12.09
N GLY A 119 -6.19 20.72 11.56
CA GLY A 119 -5.18 21.59 12.17
C GLY A 119 -3.74 21.13 12.02
N VAL A 120 -3.49 19.98 11.42
CA VAL A 120 -2.16 19.41 11.23
C VAL A 120 -1.47 20.05 10.02
N PRO A 121 -0.21 20.50 10.11
CA PRO A 121 0.57 20.92 8.94
C PRO A 121 0.77 19.74 7.99
N VAL A 122 0.35 19.90 6.72
CA VAL A 122 0.43 18.88 5.69
C VAL A 122 1.15 19.38 4.45
N GLU A 123 1.80 18.46 3.76
CA GLU A 123 2.50 18.71 2.49
C GLU A 123 1.96 17.84 1.37
N HIS A 124 2.35 18.15 0.13
CA HIS A 124 2.00 17.37 -1.07
C HIS A 124 0.49 17.19 -1.27
N VAL A 125 -0.29 18.23 -0.99
CA VAL A 125 -1.75 18.16 -1.08
C VAL A 125 -2.22 18.08 -2.52
N VAL A 126 -2.99 17.05 -2.85
CA VAL A 126 -3.56 16.78 -4.18
C VAL A 126 -5.07 16.65 -4.05
N ARG A 127 -5.83 17.72 -4.38
CA ARG A 127 -7.30 17.72 -4.30
C ARG A 127 -7.91 17.28 -5.61
N PHE A 128 -9.01 16.51 -5.54
CA PHE A 128 -9.70 16.01 -6.74
C PHE A 128 -11.24 16.16 -6.69
N THR A 129 -11.83 16.40 -5.51
CA THR A 129 -13.27 16.63 -5.37
C THR A 129 -13.59 17.33 -4.05
N GLY A 130 -14.88 17.50 -3.74
CA GLY A 130 -15.40 17.97 -2.47
C GLY A 130 -16.78 17.40 -2.20
N VAL A 131 -17.16 17.28 -0.92
CA VAL A 131 -18.46 16.82 -0.45
C VAL A 131 -18.97 17.79 0.62
N ASP A 132 -20.12 18.41 0.38
CA ASP A 132 -20.76 19.38 1.29
C ASP A 132 -19.81 20.45 1.83
N GLY A 133 -19.04 21.04 0.94
CA GLY A 133 -18.06 22.09 1.28
C GLY A 133 -16.72 21.57 1.85
N THR A 134 -16.61 20.27 2.13
CA THR A 134 -15.36 19.65 2.59
C THR A 134 -14.52 19.21 1.39
N GLY A 135 -13.33 19.76 1.23
CA GLY A 135 -12.40 19.37 0.16
C GLY A 135 -11.82 17.99 0.40
N ILE A 136 -11.84 17.13 -0.62
CA ILE A 136 -11.28 15.77 -0.59
C ILE A 136 -9.96 15.75 -1.36
N GLY A 137 -8.92 15.21 -0.74
CA GLY A 137 -7.61 15.11 -1.36
C GLY A 137 -6.60 14.30 -0.56
N PHE A 138 -5.56 13.88 -1.24
CA PHE A 138 -4.42 13.19 -0.65
C PHE A 138 -3.44 14.19 -0.04
N SER A 139 -2.79 13.83 1.06
CA SER A 139 -1.77 14.65 1.72
C SER A 139 -0.91 13.84 2.68
N ALA A 140 0.27 14.34 3.03
CA ALA A 140 1.12 13.77 4.06
C ALA A 140 1.32 14.77 5.20
N ALA A 141 1.32 14.31 6.46
CA ALA A 141 1.69 15.16 7.59
C ALA A 141 3.19 15.48 7.51
N VAL A 142 3.56 16.73 7.78
CA VAL A 142 4.95 17.20 7.71
C VAL A 142 5.83 16.47 8.76
N ASP A 143 5.27 16.20 9.92
CA ASP A 143 5.92 15.44 11.00
C ASP A 143 5.79 13.90 10.84
N GLY A 144 5.08 13.44 9.81
CA GLY A 144 4.82 12.01 9.57
C GLY A 144 3.78 11.39 10.48
N SER A 145 3.05 12.18 11.28
CA SER A 145 2.02 11.67 12.19
C SER A 145 0.85 11.04 11.44
N ALA A 146 0.25 10.02 12.05
CA ALA A 146 -1.04 9.50 11.61
C ALA A 146 -2.15 10.51 11.96
N PRO A 147 -3.25 10.59 11.18
CA PRO A 147 -4.36 11.48 11.49
C PRO A 147 -5.02 11.07 12.80
N VAL A 148 -5.29 12.03 13.66
CA VAL A 148 -6.19 11.86 14.81
C VAL A 148 -7.56 12.30 14.35
N LEU A 149 -8.47 11.34 14.14
CA LEU A 149 -9.82 11.64 13.67
C LEU A 149 -10.69 12.05 14.84
N ASP A 150 -11.20 13.27 14.81
CA ASP A 150 -12.31 13.68 15.65
C ASP A 150 -13.62 13.20 14.99
N PRO A 151 -14.42 12.32 15.61
CA PRO A 151 -15.67 11.85 15.04
C PRO A 151 -16.69 12.97 14.76
N GLN A 152 -16.56 14.11 15.43
CA GLN A 152 -17.40 15.29 15.21
C GLN A 152 -16.81 16.24 14.16
N GLY A 153 -15.53 16.08 13.85
CA GLY A 153 -14.81 16.87 12.87
C GLY A 153 -15.07 16.39 11.44
N ARG A 154 -15.25 17.32 10.50
CA ARG A 154 -15.38 17.01 9.07
C ARG A 154 -14.06 17.22 8.37
N THR A 155 -13.39 16.15 8.01
CA THR A 155 -12.15 16.19 7.22
C THR A 155 -12.21 15.23 6.04
N GLY A 156 -11.86 15.74 4.85
CA GLY A 156 -11.74 14.95 3.63
C GLY A 156 -10.29 14.64 3.25
N GLY A 157 -9.35 14.86 4.15
CA GLY A 157 -7.94 14.54 3.94
C GLY A 157 -7.71 13.03 3.96
N ILE A 158 -7.15 12.51 2.87
CA ILE A 158 -6.71 11.10 2.78
C ILE A 158 -5.21 11.13 3.07
N ARG A 159 -4.82 10.66 4.26
CA ARG A 159 -3.46 10.79 4.76
C ARG A 159 -2.56 9.67 4.26
N GLU A 160 -1.41 10.06 3.73
CA GLU A 160 -0.35 9.19 3.22
C GLU A 160 0.89 9.29 4.11
N THR A 161 1.81 8.33 4.01
CA THR A 161 3.16 8.54 4.52
C THR A 161 3.86 9.64 3.72
N ARG A 162 4.88 10.29 4.27
CA ARG A 162 5.63 11.32 3.53
C ARG A 162 6.24 10.80 2.24
N ALA A 163 6.74 9.55 2.25
CA ALA A 163 7.33 8.92 1.07
C ALA A 163 6.28 8.62 -0.02
N ASP A 164 5.06 8.24 0.37
CA ASP A 164 3.95 8.00 -0.54
C ASP A 164 3.37 9.30 -1.07
N GLY A 165 3.22 10.32 -0.21
CA GLY A 165 2.82 11.67 -0.60
C GLY A 165 3.77 12.32 -1.61
N ALA A 166 5.08 12.14 -1.44
CA ALA A 166 6.06 12.59 -2.42
C ALA A 166 5.93 11.86 -3.77
N ALA A 167 5.59 10.56 -3.76
CA ALA A 167 5.33 9.80 -4.97
C ALA A 167 4.01 10.24 -5.64
N MET A 168 2.94 10.40 -4.85
CA MET A 168 1.65 10.94 -5.30
C MET A 168 1.83 12.32 -5.93
N TRP A 169 2.57 13.22 -5.28
CA TRP A 169 2.85 14.55 -5.78
C TRP A 169 3.51 14.56 -7.16
N LYS A 170 4.49 13.71 -7.38
CA LYS A 170 5.15 13.57 -8.68
C LYS A 170 4.22 13.00 -9.75
N PHE A 171 3.35 12.08 -9.37
CA PHE A 171 2.47 11.35 -10.28
C PHE A 171 1.19 12.12 -10.63
N ALA A 172 0.51 12.67 -9.63
CA ALA A 172 -0.82 13.25 -9.72
C ALA A 172 -0.76 14.76 -10.03
N THR A 173 -0.42 15.10 -11.25
CA THR A 173 -0.46 16.48 -11.77
C THR A 173 -1.91 16.94 -11.97
N ILE A 174 -2.14 18.26 -12.05
CA ILE A 174 -3.47 18.83 -12.37
C ILE A 174 -4.03 18.19 -13.63
N GLY A 175 -5.31 17.82 -13.60
CA GLY A 175 -5.98 17.10 -14.67
C GLY A 175 -5.77 15.58 -14.65
N ARG A 176 -4.89 15.02 -13.79
CA ARG A 176 -4.72 13.56 -13.65
C ARG A 176 -6.03 12.93 -13.22
N THR A 177 -6.38 11.82 -13.86
CA THR A 177 -7.56 11.04 -13.50
C THR A 177 -7.38 10.39 -12.13
N VAL A 178 -8.42 10.46 -11.30
CA VAL A 178 -8.55 9.77 -10.02
C VAL A 178 -9.82 8.91 -10.08
N VAL A 179 -9.70 7.63 -9.89
CA VAL A 179 -10.83 6.68 -9.90
C VAL A 179 -11.04 6.18 -8.49
N VAL A 180 -12.21 6.47 -7.93
CA VAL A 180 -12.64 6.00 -6.60
C VAL A 180 -13.49 4.76 -6.77
N VAL A 181 -13.06 3.66 -6.16
CA VAL A 181 -13.73 2.35 -6.21
C VAL A 181 -14.17 1.91 -4.79
N PRO A 182 -15.03 0.90 -4.68
CA PRO A 182 -15.48 0.36 -3.38
C PRO A 182 -14.35 -0.05 -2.47
#